data_f702adf72247941b04abd8f5f9465b96
#
_entry.id   f702adf72247941b04abd8f5f9465b96
#
_cell.length_a   1.000
_cell.length_b   1.000
_cell.length_c   1.000
_cell.angle_alpha   90.00
_cell.angle_beta   90.00
_cell.angle_gamma   90.00
#
_symmetry.space_group_name_H-M   'P 1'
#
loop_
_entity.id
_entity.type
_entity.pdbx_description
1 polymer ?
#
loop_
_entity_poly.entity_id
_entity_poly.type
_entity_poly.pdbx_seq_one_letter_code
_entity_poly.pdbx_strand_id
1 'polypeptide(L)'
;MHPGGGSIANGTAWLDNLIQAVKNSDVWANTAIVVLWDESGGWYDHVAPPQLDGTIGLGARVPVMVISPFAKMNYISHQQMDFVSILRFIQWNWALGTFSDSGQSAREAQSGDICDMLTTTCGAP
;
A
#
# COMPACT_ATOMS: atom_id res chain seq x y z
N MET A 1 4.85 -1.07 -16.27
CA MET A 1 6.07 -1.90 -16.37
C MET A 1 5.70 -3.39 -16.36
N HIS A 2 4.79 -3.80 -17.21
CA HIS A 2 4.37 -5.20 -17.27
C HIS A 2 5.45 -6.05 -17.93
N PRO A 3 5.72 -7.28 -17.48
CA PRO A 3 6.62 -8.21 -18.15
C PRO A 3 6.26 -8.38 -19.62
N GLY A 4 7.24 -8.26 -20.52
CA GLY A 4 7.04 -8.41 -21.97
C GLY A 4 6.50 -7.18 -22.71
N GLY A 5 6.13 -6.09 -22.04
CA GLY A 5 5.51 -4.93 -22.69
C GLY A 5 6.05 -3.56 -22.33
N GLY A 6 7.08 -3.44 -21.50
CA GLY A 6 7.56 -2.15 -21.04
C GLY A 6 9.04 -2.11 -20.68
N SER A 7 9.59 -0.89 -20.64
CA SER A 7 10.96 -0.66 -20.16
C SER A 7 10.92 -0.27 -18.68
N ILE A 8 11.65 -0.98 -17.83
CA ILE A 8 11.84 -0.63 -16.41
C ILE A 8 12.42 0.79 -16.29
N ALA A 9 13.41 1.12 -17.12
CA ALA A 9 14.03 2.45 -17.12
C ALA A 9 13.01 3.57 -17.41
N ASN A 10 12.16 3.38 -18.42
CA ASN A 10 11.13 4.37 -18.76
C ASN A 10 10.07 4.48 -17.66
N GLY A 11 9.66 3.37 -17.08
CA GLY A 11 8.70 3.36 -15.97
C GLY A 11 9.27 4.02 -14.72
N THR A 12 10.53 3.79 -14.39
CA THR A 12 11.21 4.43 -13.27
C THR A 12 11.34 5.93 -13.49
N ALA A 13 11.74 6.36 -14.69
CA ALA A 13 11.83 7.78 -15.02
C ALA A 13 10.46 8.49 -14.97
N TRP A 14 9.41 7.83 -15.45
CA TRP A 14 8.05 8.37 -15.35
C TRP A 14 7.61 8.53 -13.89
N LEU A 15 7.84 7.50 -13.07
CA LEU A 15 7.50 7.53 -11.66
C LEU A 15 8.28 8.60 -10.89
N ASP A 16 9.59 8.74 -11.16
CA ASP A 16 10.42 9.78 -10.55
C ASP A 16 9.89 11.18 -10.90
N ASN A 17 9.59 11.44 -12.17
CA ASN A 17 9.01 12.70 -12.59
C ASN A 17 7.69 13.02 -11.88
N LEU A 18 6.81 12.03 -11.70
CA LEU A 18 5.56 12.18 -10.97
C LEU A 18 5.81 12.54 -9.49
N ILE A 19 6.70 11.80 -8.84
CA ILE A 19 7.07 12.03 -7.44
C ILE A 19 7.66 13.43 -7.28
N GLN A 20 8.59 13.84 -8.15
CA GLN A 20 9.19 15.17 -8.09
C GLN A 20 8.17 16.27 -8.33
N ALA A 21 7.22 16.09 -9.26
CA ALA A 21 6.15 17.05 -9.48
C ALA A 21 5.30 17.27 -8.22
N VAL A 22 4.93 16.21 -7.53
CA VAL A 22 4.18 16.31 -6.26
C VAL A 22 5.04 16.94 -5.16
N LYS A 23 6.29 16.51 -5.03
CA LYS A 23 7.22 17.06 -4.01
C LYS A 23 7.50 18.54 -4.17
N ASN A 24 7.47 19.05 -5.39
CA ASN A 24 7.70 20.47 -5.70
C ASN A 24 6.40 21.31 -5.70
N SER A 25 5.26 20.70 -5.38
CA SER A 25 3.99 21.41 -5.28
C SER A 25 3.68 21.87 -3.85
N ASP A 26 2.74 22.79 -3.73
CA ASP A 26 2.25 23.32 -2.47
C ASP A 26 1.46 22.30 -1.63
N VAL A 27 0.98 21.22 -2.26
CA VAL A 27 0.28 20.13 -1.56
C VAL A 27 1.21 19.13 -0.89
N TRP A 28 2.51 19.15 -1.17
CA TRP A 28 3.46 18.17 -0.65
C TRP A 28 3.42 18.02 0.88
N ALA A 29 3.30 19.14 1.60
CA ALA A 29 3.28 19.14 3.05
C ALA A 29 2.16 18.29 3.68
N ASN A 30 1.11 17.98 2.89
CA ASN A 30 -0.05 17.20 3.34
C ASN A 30 -0.28 15.95 2.48
N THR A 31 0.73 15.47 1.77
CA THR A 31 0.57 14.37 0.81
C THR A 31 1.34 13.13 1.25
N ALA A 32 0.71 11.97 1.07
CA ALA A 32 1.37 10.68 1.05
C ALA A 32 1.20 10.04 -0.33
N ILE A 33 2.31 9.67 -0.96
CA ILE A 33 2.32 8.91 -2.20
C ILE A 33 2.55 7.45 -1.81
N VAL A 34 1.62 6.59 -2.19
CA VAL A 34 1.76 5.14 -2.04
C VAL A 34 2.00 4.55 -3.42
N VAL A 35 3.15 3.94 -3.60
CA VAL A 35 3.53 3.24 -4.83
C VAL A 35 3.52 1.76 -4.57
N LEU A 36 2.76 1.02 -5.36
CA LEU A 36 2.69 -0.44 -5.26
C LEU A 36 2.49 -1.05 -6.64
N TRP A 37 2.74 -2.35 -6.74
CA TRP A 37 2.41 -3.12 -7.93
C TRP A 37 0.97 -3.64 -7.81
N ASP A 38 0.25 -3.66 -8.92
CA ASP A 38 -1.13 -4.17 -8.99
C ASP A 38 -1.18 -5.71 -8.87
N GLU A 39 -0.11 -6.38 -9.29
CA GLU A 39 0.03 -7.82 -9.20
C GLU A 39 1.51 -8.24 -9.35
N SER A 40 1.81 -9.53 -9.24
CA SER A 40 3.18 -10.05 -9.28
C SER A 40 3.79 -10.15 -10.69
N GLY A 41 3.06 -9.81 -11.74
CA GLY A 41 3.54 -9.91 -13.13
C GLY A 41 3.72 -11.34 -13.63
N GLY A 42 3.13 -12.34 -12.96
CA GLY A 42 3.32 -13.74 -13.27
C GLY A 42 4.65 -14.33 -12.79
N TRP A 43 5.41 -13.58 -11.99
CA TRP A 43 6.66 -14.08 -11.40
C TRP A 43 6.38 -14.98 -10.21
N TYR A 44 7.23 -16.01 -10.05
CA TYR A 44 7.14 -16.94 -8.94
C TYR A 44 7.60 -16.29 -7.63
N ASP A 45 6.79 -16.40 -6.58
CA ASP A 45 7.19 -16.03 -5.23
C ASP A 45 7.60 -17.28 -4.44
N HIS A 46 8.79 -17.25 -3.85
CA HIS A 46 9.34 -18.35 -3.05
C HIS A 46 8.71 -18.47 -1.66
N VAL A 47 7.85 -17.53 -1.28
CA VAL A 47 7.11 -17.55 -0.02
C VAL A 47 5.64 -17.84 -0.30
N ALA A 48 5.12 -18.91 0.30
CA ALA A 48 3.71 -19.25 0.17
C ALA A 48 2.84 -18.12 0.74
N PRO A 49 1.79 -17.69 0.00
CA PRO A 49 0.89 -16.67 0.48
C PRO A 49 0.16 -17.11 1.76
N PRO A 50 0.00 -16.23 2.77
CA PRO A 50 -0.79 -16.52 3.95
C PRO A 50 -2.25 -16.79 3.61
N GLN A 51 -2.86 -17.75 4.31
CA GLN A 51 -4.31 -17.97 4.29
C GLN A 51 -4.93 -17.16 5.44
N LEU A 52 -5.90 -16.30 5.11
CA LEU A 52 -6.52 -15.42 6.11
C LEU A 52 -7.76 -16.07 6.78
N ASP A 53 -8.57 -16.81 6.01
CA ASP A 53 -9.85 -17.32 6.52
C ASP A 53 -10.22 -18.72 6.00
N GLY A 54 -9.32 -19.46 5.47
CA GLY A 54 -9.59 -20.82 4.92
C GLY A 54 -10.32 -20.84 3.58
N THR A 55 -10.88 -19.72 3.13
CA THR A 55 -11.58 -19.59 1.84
C THR A 55 -10.83 -18.65 0.90
N ILE A 56 -10.29 -17.55 1.45
CA ILE A 56 -9.60 -16.51 0.70
C ILE A 56 -8.18 -16.35 1.27
N GLY A 57 -7.19 -16.66 0.47
CA GLY A 57 -5.80 -16.38 0.76
C GLY A 57 -5.33 -15.06 0.18
N LEU A 58 -4.13 -14.63 0.54
CA LEU A 58 -3.41 -13.58 -0.15
C LEU A 58 -2.74 -14.13 -1.41
N GLY A 59 -2.36 -13.25 -2.33
CA GLY A 59 -1.57 -13.59 -3.50
C GLY A 59 -0.07 -13.52 -3.24
N ALA A 60 0.72 -13.61 -4.33
CA ALA A 60 2.15 -13.38 -4.28
C ALA A 60 2.47 -11.97 -3.76
N ARG A 61 3.61 -11.84 -3.07
CA ARG A 61 4.03 -10.55 -2.51
C ARG A 61 4.33 -9.54 -3.62
N VAL A 62 3.91 -8.31 -3.39
CA VAL A 62 4.23 -7.17 -4.23
C VAL A 62 4.94 -6.10 -3.42
N PRO A 63 5.86 -5.32 -4.02
CA PRO A 63 6.48 -4.20 -3.33
C PRO A 63 5.47 -3.11 -3.01
N VAL A 64 5.68 -2.43 -1.88
CA VAL A 64 4.98 -1.20 -1.53
C VAL A 64 5.99 -0.17 -0.99
N MET A 65 5.83 1.08 -1.38
CA MET A 65 6.65 2.19 -0.88
C MET A 65 5.72 3.34 -0.48
N VAL A 66 6.02 3.98 0.65
CA VAL A 66 5.34 5.19 1.10
C VAL A 66 6.33 6.35 1.06
N ILE A 67 5.99 7.39 0.33
CA ILE A 67 6.80 8.59 0.11
C ILE A 67 6.00 9.79 0.61
N SER A 68 6.43 10.39 1.71
CA SER A 68 5.68 11.45 2.39
C SER A 68 6.60 12.23 3.33
N PRO A 69 6.31 13.51 3.65
CA PRO A 69 6.95 14.19 4.77
C PRO A 69 6.72 13.46 6.11
N PHE A 70 5.67 12.65 6.19
CA PHE A 70 5.31 11.87 7.38
C PHE A 70 5.85 10.45 7.37
N ALA A 71 6.52 10.01 6.30
CA ALA A 71 7.06 8.66 6.25
C ALA A 71 8.26 8.50 7.18
N LYS A 72 8.35 7.36 7.85
CA LYS A 72 9.53 6.97 8.61
C LYS A 72 10.72 6.80 7.67
N MET A 73 11.83 7.45 7.98
CA MET A 73 13.04 7.35 7.17
C MET A 73 13.79 6.04 7.44
N ASN A 74 14.31 5.43 6.38
CA ASN A 74 15.08 4.17 6.45
C ASN A 74 14.34 3.06 7.20
N TYR A 75 13.03 2.99 7.04
CA TYR A 75 12.17 2.04 7.73
C TYR A 75 11.65 0.96 6.78
N ILE A 76 11.67 -0.27 7.23
CA ILE A 76 11.06 -1.41 6.57
C ILE A 76 9.99 -1.96 7.50
N SER A 77 8.73 -1.93 7.07
CA SER A 77 7.64 -2.56 7.81
C SER A 77 7.75 -4.08 7.77
N HIS A 78 7.48 -4.71 8.90
CA HIS A 78 7.38 -6.16 9.03
C HIS A 78 5.93 -6.62 9.24
N GLN A 79 4.97 -5.70 9.10
CA GLN A 79 3.56 -6.06 9.19
C GLN A 79 3.10 -6.74 7.89
N GLN A 80 2.23 -7.74 8.05
CA GLN A 80 1.52 -8.30 6.92
C GLN A 80 0.48 -7.29 6.45
N MET A 81 0.62 -6.85 5.21
CA MET A 81 -0.28 -5.90 4.57
C MET A 81 -0.85 -6.49 3.28
N ASP A 82 -1.97 -5.95 2.84
CA ASP A 82 -2.56 -6.20 1.53
C ASP A 82 -3.18 -4.90 0.98
N PHE A 83 -3.86 -4.96 -0.16
CA PHE A 83 -4.46 -3.76 -0.75
C PHE A 83 -5.55 -3.14 0.14
N VAL A 84 -6.19 -3.93 1.00
CA VAL A 84 -7.19 -3.43 1.95
C VAL A 84 -6.54 -2.53 3.01
N SER A 85 -5.26 -2.69 3.29
CA SER A 85 -4.51 -1.82 4.21
C SER A 85 -4.55 -0.36 3.80
N ILE A 86 -4.57 -0.08 2.48
CA ILE A 86 -4.67 1.29 1.94
C ILE A 86 -6.09 1.84 2.14
N LEU A 87 -7.10 1.01 1.87
CA LEU A 87 -8.50 1.38 2.08
C LEU A 87 -8.77 1.65 3.57
N ARG A 88 -8.22 0.82 4.46
CA ARG A 88 -8.29 1.01 5.90
C ARG A 88 -7.66 2.34 6.33
N PHE A 89 -6.51 2.70 5.77
CA PHE A 89 -5.91 4.01 6.01
C PHE A 89 -6.81 5.17 5.57
N ILE A 90 -7.45 5.06 4.41
CA ILE A 90 -8.40 6.06 3.91
C ILE A 90 -9.60 6.18 4.85
N GLN A 91 -10.20 5.06 5.25
CA GLN A 91 -11.32 5.04 6.20
C GLN A 91 -10.94 5.76 7.50
N TRP A 92 -9.79 5.43 8.05
CA TRP A 92 -9.31 6.07 9.26
C TRP A 92 -9.06 7.57 9.07
N ASN A 93 -8.36 7.98 8.02
CA ASN A 93 -7.93 9.36 7.82
C ASN A 93 -9.11 10.32 7.59
N TRP A 94 -10.22 9.82 7.07
CA TRP A 94 -11.43 10.60 6.83
C TRP A 94 -12.63 10.22 7.73
N ALA A 95 -12.38 9.45 8.79
CA ALA A 95 -13.41 8.97 9.71
C ALA A 95 -14.60 8.31 8.99
N LEU A 96 -14.33 7.55 7.95
CA LEU A 96 -15.31 6.74 7.24
C LEU A 96 -15.57 5.46 8.04
N GLY A 97 -16.80 4.97 8.03
CA GLY A 97 -17.13 3.68 8.67
C GLY A 97 -16.36 2.50 8.03
N THR A 98 -16.49 1.34 8.65
CA THR A 98 -15.93 0.09 8.13
C THR A 98 -16.81 -0.51 7.03
N PHE A 99 -16.29 -1.43 6.21
CA PHE A 99 -17.09 -2.18 5.23
C PHE A 99 -18.00 -3.25 5.85
N SER A 100 -18.18 -3.22 7.18
CA SER A 100 -18.94 -4.23 7.93
C SER A 100 -20.38 -4.45 7.44
N ASP A 101 -20.95 -3.47 6.78
CA ASP A 101 -22.35 -3.53 6.31
C ASP A 101 -22.55 -4.46 5.10
N SER A 102 -21.47 -4.93 4.46
CA SER A 102 -21.53 -5.81 3.30
C SER A 102 -21.36 -7.29 3.60
N GLY A 103 -21.26 -7.68 4.87
CA GLY A 103 -21.00 -9.07 5.28
C GLY A 103 -19.55 -9.54 5.04
N GLN A 104 -18.66 -8.66 4.60
CA GLN A 104 -17.24 -8.95 4.38
C GLN A 104 -16.32 -8.30 5.41
N SER A 105 -16.83 -7.97 6.56
CA SER A 105 -16.16 -7.22 7.62
C SER A 105 -14.87 -7.85 8.17
N ALA A 106 -14.66 -9.13 7.96
CA ALA A 106 -13.50 -9.80 8.52
C ALA A 106 -12.18 -9.42 7.84
N ARG A 107 -12.20 -8.93 6.59
CA ARG A 107 -10.98 -8.68 5.83
C ARG A 107 -10.18 -7.50 6.35
N GLU A 108 -10.84 -6.39 6.64
CA GLU A 108 -10.20 -5.18 7.18
C GLU A 108 -9.52 -5.44 8.52
N ALA A 109 -10.15 -6.22 9.39
CA ALA A 109 -9.60 -6.56 10.69
C ALA A 109 -8.34 -7.43 10.59
N GLN A 110 -8.16 -8.14 9.47
CA GLN A 110 -7.04 -9.04 9.24
C GLN A 110 -5.88 -8.36 8.47
N SER A 111 -6.13 -7.21 7.84
CA SER A 111 -5.12 -6.46 7.12
C SER A 111 -4.28 -5.63 8.09
N GLY A 112 -2.97 -5.60 7.88
CA GLY A 112 -2.07 -4.69 8.58
C GLY A 112 -2.36 -3.23 8.25
N ASP A 113 -1.64 -2.32 8.88
CA ASP A 113 -1.88 -0.89 8.75
C ASP A 113 -0.66 -0.20 8.13
N ILE A 114 -0.86 0.55 7.04
CA ILE A 114 0.21 1.35 6.43
C ILE A 114 0.71 2.47 7.35
N CYS A 115 -0.02 2.81 8.40
CA CYS A 115 0.42 3.76 9.41
C CYS A 115 1.68 3.31 10.15
N ASP A 116 1.97 2.00 10.16
CA ASP A 116 3.25 1.50 10.64
C ASP A 116 4.44 2.13 9.89
N MET A 117 4.25 2.58 8.66
CA MET A 117 5.27 3.25 7.84
C MET A 117 5.30 4.77 8.02
N LEU A 118 4.41 5.34 8.83
CA LEU A 118 4.28 6.76 9.07
C LEU A 118 4.76 7.14 10.47
N THR A 119 5.11 8.41 10.67
CA THR A 119 5.47 8.99 11.96
C THR A 119 4.26 9.41 12.78
N THR A 120 3.08 9.43 12.15
CA THR A 120 1.80 9.73 12.80
C THR A 120 1.18 8.45 13.33
N THR A 121 0.52 8.53 14.49
CA THR A 121 -0.31 7.44 14.99
C THR A 121 -1.65 7.48 14.31
N CYS A 122 -2.02 6.40 13.64
CA CYS A 122 -3.38 6.23 13.18
C CYS A 122 -4.28 5.88 14.39
N GLY A 123 -5.39 6.59 14.54
CA GLY A 123 -6.41 6.20 15.50
C GLY A 123 -7.14 4.95 15.02
N ALA A 124 -7.77 4.23 15.93
CA ALA A 124 -8.80 3.27 15.54
C ALA A 124 -10.00 4.04 14.94
N PRO A 125 -10.65 3.53 13.91
CA PRO A 125 -11.92 4.11 13.42
C PRO A 125 -12.98 4.09 14.50
#